data_76fc6c0077ee05f802d68f08876e3694
#
_entry.id   76fc6c0077ee05f802d68f08876e3694
#
_cell.length_a   1.000
_cell.length_b   1.000
_cell.length_c   1.000
_cell.angle_alpha   90.00
_cell.angle_beta   90.00
_cell.angle_gamma   90.00
#
_symmetry.space_group_name_H-M   'P 1'
#
loop_
_entity.id
_entity.type
_entity.pdbx_description
1 polymer ?
#
loop_
_entity_poly.entity_id
_entity_poly.type
_entity_poly.pdbx_seq_one_letter_code
_entity_poly.pdbx_strand_id
1 'polypeptide(L)'
;MPFFAPEPACAHGAPTRTAVLLCNLGTPDAPTPAALRRYLGQFLADHRVVEIPKPLWWLILHGIILRTRPAKSAAKYRSVWTPEGSPLAVWTEKQAKLLRGWLGEAGAPVLVRHAMRYGNPSIASQLDALKAEGATRILILPLYPQYSATTTASVFDAVYTWAARTRAVPELRFVNHYHDHPGYIDALAKKVLAHWQQHGQGEQLVMSFHGVPERTLHLGDPYHCEARKTARLLGERLGLNDAQMRVTFQSRFGKAKWLQPYTEPTLIDLARAGVRRVDVICPGFTSDCLETLEEINQEAREAFLHAGGEQFHYIECLNDSPAWITALSDIAQQHLAGWPLQPANPGLRGASRERALACGARD
;
A
#
# COMPACT_ATOMS: atom_id res chain seq x y z
N MET A 1 1.45 -12.62 -31.36
CA MET A 1 2.28 -12.99 -30.20
C MET A 1 1.63 -14.18 -29.52
N PRO A 2 2.39 -15.14 -28.95
CA PRO A 2 1.81 -16.25 -28.23
C PRO A 2 1.00 -15.74 -27.03
N PHE A 3 -0.09 -16.45 -26.70
CA PHE A 3 -0.99 -16.05 -25.59
C PHE A 3 -0.28 -16.17 -24.24
N PHE A 4 0.51 -17.21 -24.05
CA PHE A 4 1.26 -17.44 -22.81
C PHE A 4 2.67 -16.85 -22.92
N ALA A 5 3.15 -16.29 -21.79
CA ALA A 5 4.54 -15.87 -21.64
C ALA A 5 5.48 -17.11 -21.65
N PRO A 6 6.74 -16.94 -22.09
CA PRO A 6 7.75 -17.99 -21.91
C PRO A 6 7.93 -18.33 -20.43
N GLU A 7 8.02 -19.62 -20.11
CA GLU A 7 8.35 -20.05 -18.75
C GLU A 7 9.87 -19.99 -18.52
N PRO A 8 10.34 -19.70 -17.29
CA PRO A 8 11.73 -19.85 -16.93
C PRO A 8 12.20 -21.30 -17.16
N ALA A 9 13.46 -21.49 -17.52
CA ALA A 9 14.05 -22.82 -17.59
C ALA A 9 13.93 -23.50 -16.21
N CYS A 10 13.41 -24.72 -16.18
CA CYS A 10 13.22 -25.49 -14.97
C CYS A 10 14.04 -26.78 -15.07
N ALA A 11 15.04 -26.93 -14.21
CA ALA A 11 15.80 -28.17 -14.07
C ALA A 11 15.14 -29.08 -13.01
N HIS A 12 15.11 -30.39 -13.25
CA HIS A 12 14.64 -31.34 -12.25
C HIS A 12 15.50 -31.28 -10.99
N GLY A 13 14.87 -31.27 -9.82
CA GLY A 13 15.57 -31.11 -8.54
C GLY A 13 15.98 -29.66 -8.21
N ALA A 14 15.59 -28.67 -9.02
CA ALA A 14 15.76 -27.27 -8.67
C ALA A 14 15.06 -26.94 -7.33
N PRO A 15 15.62 -26.03 -6.51
CA PRO A 15 14.99 -25.66 -5.25
C PRO A 15 13.68 -24.90 -5.50
N THR A 16 12.61 -25.37 -4.88
CA THR A 16 11.36 -24.59 -4.80
C THR A 16 11.43 -23.61 -3.64
N ARG A 17 10.92 -22.42 -3.82
CA ARG A 17 10.95 -21.35 -2.80
C ARG A 17 9.57 -20.80 -2.54
N THR A 18 9.37 -20.35 -1.30
CA THR A 18 8.23 -19.54 -0.91
C THR A 18 8.64 -18.07 -0.99
N ALA A 19 7.72 -17.21 -1.39
CA ALA A 19 7.96 -15.78 -1.56
C ALA A 19 6.84 -14.92 -0.95
N VAL A 20 7.17 -13.68 -0.59
CA VAL A 20 6.24 -12.60 -0.25
C VAL A 20 6.44 -11.47 -1.25
N LEU A 21 5.36 -11.00 -1.85
CA LEU A 21 5.32 -9.82 -2.69
C LEU A 21 4.54 -8.72 -1.98
N LEU A 22 5.24 -7.71 -1.46
CA LEU A 22 4.61 -6.51 -0.93
C LEU A 22 4.12 -5.65 -2.10
N CYS A 23 2.87 -5.23 -2.08
CA CYS A 23 2.29 -4.42 -3.14
C CYS A 23 1.84 -3.07 -2.61
N ASN A 24 2.24 -1.99 -3.26
CA ASN A 24 1.76 -0.63 -2.95
C ASN A 24 1.17 0.03 -4.19
N LEU A 25 0.54 1.21 -4.03
CA LEU A 25 -0.19 1.92 -5.09
C LEU A 25 0.73 2.23 -6.28
N GLY A 26 1.86 2.79 -5.97
CA GLY A 26 2.82 3.23 -6.97
C GLY A 26 2.96 4.74 -7.02
N THR A 27 3.91 5.15 -7.83
CA THR A 27 4.34 6.52 -7.93
C THR A 27 4.98 6.76 -9.30
N PRO A 28 5.06 7.99 -9.81
CA PRO A 28 5.79 8.27 -11.05
C PRO A 28 7.29 8.01 -10.88
N ASP A 29 7.97 7.66 -11.97
CA ASP A 29 9.44 7.43 -11.97
C ASP A 29 10.25 8.70 -11.69
N ALA A 30 9.66 9.87 -11.93
CA ALA A 30 10.28 11.18 -11.71
C ALA A 30 9.21 12.25 -11.51
N PRO A 31 9.50 13.38 -10.82
CA PRO A 31 8.57 14.48 -10.62
C PRO A 31 8.48 15.39 -11.85
N THR A 32 8.29 14.80 -13.03
CA THR A 32 8.21 15.49 -14.34
C THR A 32 6.85 15.28 -14.98
N PRO A 33 6.36 16.24 -15.81
CA PRO A 33 5.08 16.08 -16.49
C PRO A 33 4.99 14.83 -17.36
N ALA A 34 6.10 14.39 -17.97
CA ALA A 34 6.13 13.20 -18.82
C ALA A 34 5.95 11.91 -17.99
N ALA A 35 6.66 11.78 -16.86
CA ALA A 35 6.51 10.65 -15.96
C ALA A 35 5.11 10.62 -15.31
N LEU A 36 4.61 11.78 -14.90
CA LEU A 36 3.25 11.90 -14.34
C LEU A 36 2.17 11.53 -15.36
N ARG A 37 2.35 11.87 -16.65
CA ARG A 37 1.40 11.47 -17.69
C ARG A 37 1.33 9.95 -17.83
N ARG A 38 2.47 9.24 -17.79
CA ARG A 38 2.50 7.77 -17.84
C ARG A 38 1.81 7.15 -16.62
N TYR A 39 2.19 7.62 -15.44
CA TYR A 39 1.63 7.16 -14.16
C TYR A 39 0.12 7.38 -14.07
N LEU A 40 -0.34 8.61 -14.29
CA LEU A 40 -1.76 8.95 -14.27
C LEU A 40 -2.55 8.21 -15.36
N GLY A 41 -1.92 7.94 -16.50
CA GLY A 41 -2.53 7.15 -17.58
C GLY A 41 -2.82 5.72 -17.14
N GLN A 42 -1.92 5.08 -16.37
CA GLN A 42 -2.15 3.75 -15.81
C GLN A 42 -3.19 3.79 -14.68
N PHE A 43 -3.00 4.70 -13.72
CA PHE A 43 -3.84 4.81 -12.53
C PHE A 43 -5.30 5.11 -12.87
N LEU A 44 -5.54 6.12 -13.70
CA LEU A 44 -6.89 6.55 -14.04
C LEU A 44 -7.56 5.70 -15.13
N ALA A 45 -6.82 4.82 -15.81
CA ALA A 45 -7.41 3.85 -16.74
C ALA A 45 -8.01 2.61 -16.03
N ASP A 46 -7.71 2.42 -14.74
CA ASP A 46 -8.25 1.31 -13.96
C ASP A 46 -9.73 1.55 -13.60
N HIS A 47 -10.59 0.59 -13.98
CA HIS A 47 -12.02 0.73 -13.68
C HIS A 47 -12.34 0.51 -12.21
N ARG A 48 -11.44 -0.08 -11.42
CA ARG A 48 -11.56 -0.10 -9.98
C ARG A 48 -11.46 1.29 -9.38
N VAL A 49 -10.73 2.20 -10.05
CA VAL A 49 -10.51 3.59 -9.61
C VAL A 49 -11.56 4.53 -10.22
N VAL A 50 -11.86 4.36 -11.50
CA VAL A 50 -12.82 5.21 -12.22
C VAL A 50 -13.89 4.35 -12.89
N GLU A 51 -15.06 4.31 -12.28
CA GLU A 51 -16.21 3.51 -12.75
C GLU A 51 -17.09 4.27 -13.75
N ILE A 52 -16.46 4.77 -14.83
CA ILE A 52 -17.14 5.41 -15.96
C ILE A 52 -17.04 4.48 -17.18
N PRO A 53 -18.05 4.39 -18.07
CA PRO A 53 -17.96 3.58 -19.28
C PRO A 53 -16.70 3.85 -20.08
N LYS A 54 -15.93 2.77 -20.38
CA LYS A 54 -14.58 2.83 -20.95
C LYS A 54 -14.42 3.80 -22.15
N PRO A 55 -15.29 3.79 -23.20
CA PRO A 55 -15.10 4.66 -24.35
C PRO A 55 -15.21 6.14 -23.99
N LEU A 56 -16.18 6.50 -23.16
CA LEU A 56 -16.38 7.88 -22.70
C LEU A 56 -15.20 8.33 -21.83
N TRP A 57 -14.79 7.47 -20.89
CA TRP A 57 -13.68 7.79 -20.01
C TRP A 57 -12.36 7.91 -20.76
N TRP A 58 -12.12 7.07 -21.76
CA TRP A 58 -10.92 7.14 -22.59
C TRP A 58 -10.78 8.52 -23.26
N LEU A 59 -11.86 9.06 -23.82
CA LEU A 59 -11.88 10.39 -24.43
C LEU A 59 -11.56 11.50 -23.40
N ILE A 60 -12.15 11.43 -22.21
CA ILE A 60 -11.91 12.39 -21.13
C ILE A 60 -10.46 12.28 -20.63
N LEU A 61 -10.00 11.06 -20.37
CA LEU A 61 -8.65 10.80 -19.87
C LEU A 61 -7.59 11.32 -20.83
N HIS A 62 -7.63 10.91 -22.09
CA HIS A 62 -6.61 11.28 -23.07
C HIS A 62 -6.80 12.68 -23.67
N GLY A 63 -8.03 13.13 -23.82
CA GLY A 63 -8.35 14.46 -24.37
C GLY A 63 -8.13 15.62 -23.41
N ILE A 64 -8.39 15.41 -22.11
CA ILE A 64 -8.39 16.48 -21.10
C ILE A 64 -7.40 16.19 -19.98
N ILE A 65 -7.60 15.10 -19.22
CA ILE A 65 -6.89 14.88 -17.95
C ILE A 65 -5.38 14.76 -18.16
N LEU A 66 -4.93 13.90 -19.08
CA LEU A 66 -3.50 13.69 -19.34
C LEU A 66 -2.82 14.86 -20.07
N ARG A 67 -3.57 15.88 -20.48
CA ARG A 67 -3.02 17.13 -21.03
C ARG A 67 -2.88 18.23 -19.97
N THR A 68 -3.78 18.28 -19.03
CA THR A 68 -3.87 19.40 -18.07
C THR A 68 -3.31 19.08 -16.69
N ARG A 69 -3.49 17.85 -16.17
CA ARG A 69 -3.06 17.48 -14.81
C ARG A 69 -1.56 17.21 -14.63
N PRO A 70 -0.82 16.63 -15.60
CA PRO A 70 0.55 16.18 -15.32
C PRO A 70 1.49 17.27 -14.82
N ALA A 71 1.39 18.50 -15.37
CA ALA A 71 2.25 19.61 -14.93
C ALA A 71 1.97 20.05 -13.50
N LYS A 72 0.68 20.15 -13.11
CA LYS A 72 0.26 20.51 -11.74
C LYS A 72 0.67 19.41 -10.75
N SER A 73 0.40 18.15 -11.07
CA SER A 73 0.80 17.03 -10.23
C SER A 73 2.32 16.92 -10.10
N ALA A 74 3.09 17.21 -11.16
CA ALA A 74 4.55 17.22 -11.09
C ALA A 74 5.08 18.29 -10.12
N ALA A 75 4.41 19.44 -10.00
CA ALA A 75 4.78 20.47 -9.03
C ALA A 75 4.58 19.98 -7.59
N LYS A 76 3.45 19.34 -7.31
CA LYS A 76 3.16 18.74 -5.99
C LYS A 76 4.16 17.61 -5.64
N TYR A 77 4.47 16.72 -6.59
CA TYR A 77 5.50 15.67 -6.38
C TYR A 77 6.87 16.25 -6.11
N ARG A 78 7.25 17.37 -6.75
CA ARG A 78 8.55 18.02 -6.47
C ARG A 78 8.68 18.53 -5.05
N SER A 79 7.59 18.99 -4.41
CA SER A 79 7.64 19.51 -3.03
C SER A 79 7.92 18.43 -1.99
N VAL A 80 7.68 17.15 -2.33
CA VAL A 80 7.88 16.01 -1.41
C VAL A 80 8.97 15.04 -1.89
N TRP A 81 9.59 15.30 -3.05
CA TRP A 81 10.58 14.41 -3.64
C TRP A 81 11.89 14.43 -2.88
N THR A 82 12.41 13.27 -2.51
CA THR A 82 13.69 13.14 -1.80
C THR A 82 14.86 12.87 -2.78
N PRO A 83 16.12 13.00 -2.34
CA PRO A 83 17.26 12.60 -3.15
C PRO A 83 17.24 11.12 -3.60
N GLU A 84 16.62 10.25 -2.77
CA GLU A 84 16.48 8.81 -3.04
C GLU A 84 15.30 8.51 -3.98
N GLY A 85 14.37 9.46 -4.18
CA GLY A 85 13.21 9.30 -5.04
C GLY A 85 11.89 9.68 -4.38
N SER A 86 10.79 9.12 -4.89
CA SER A 86 9.48 9.28 -4.28
C SER A 86 9.42 8.64 -2.89
N PRO A 87 8.90 9.32 -1.86
CA PRO A 87 8.77 8.75 -0.51
C PRO A 87 8.09 7.39 -0.51
N LEU A 88 6.98 7.22 -1.23
CA LEU A 88 6.27 5.95 -1.32
C LEU A 88 7.18 4.81 -1.84
N ALA A 89 7.98 5.07 -2.87
CA ALA A 89 8.89 4.06 -3.42
C ALA A 89 9.99 3.71 -2.43
N VAL A 90 10.62 4.73 -1.85
CA VAL A 90 11.72 4.58 -0.88
C VAL A 90 11.26 3.76 0.33
N TRP A 91 10.14 4.13 0.94
CA TRP A 91 9.63 3.42 2.11
C TRP A 91 9.16 2.00 1.79
N THR A 92 8.49 1.80 0.66
CA THR A 92 8.05 0.44 0.24
C THR A 92 9.25 -0.49 0.03
N GLU A 93 10.32 -0.01 -0.60
CA GLU A 93 11.55 -0.79 -0.78
C GLU A 93 12.24 -1.10 0.56
N LYS A 94 12.32 -0.10 1.46
CA LYS A 94 12.88 -0.30 2.81
C LYS A 94 12.09 -1.35 3.61
N GLN A 95 10.75 -1.27 3.59
CA GLN A 95 9.89 -2.25 4.25
C GLN A 95 10.13 -3.66 3.72
N ALA A 96 10.27 -3.84 2.41
CA ALA A 96 10.58 -5.15 1.83
C ALA A 96 11.95 -5.68 2.26
N LYS A 97 12.98 -4.83 2.30
CA LYS A 97 14.33 -5.18 2.77
C LYS A 97 14.33 -5.59 4.25
N LEU A 98 13.65 -4.81 5.09
CA LEU A 98 13.56 -5.08 6.53
C LEU A 98 12.73 -6.33 6.80
N LEU A 99 11.58 -6.51 6.14
CA LEU A 99 10.77 -7.72 6.28
C LEU A 99 11.57 -8.97 5.92
N ARG A 100 12.39 -8.93 4.85
CA ARG A 100 13.26 -10.05 4.48
C ARG A 100 14.25 -10.39 5.59
N GLY A 101 14.86 -9.39 6.24
CA GLY A 101 15.74 -9.58 7.38
C GLY A 101 15.03 -10.25 8.55
N TRP A 102 13.90 -9.69 9.00
CA TRP A 102 13.11 -10.22 10.10
C TRP A 102 12.63 -11.67 9.87
N LEU A 103 12.10 -11.96 8.68
CA LEU A 103 11.68 -13.32 8.36
C LEU A 103 12.85 -14.30 8.35
N GLY A 104 14.03 -13.87 7.85
CA GLY A 104 15.25 -14.67 7.90
C GLY A 104 15.71 -14.98 9.31
N GLU A 105 15.73 -13.98 10.20
CA GLU A 105 16.06 -14.13 11.62
C GLU A 105 15.05 -15.01 12.36
N ALA A 106 13.77 -14.95 12.00
CA ALA A 106 12.72 -15.82 12.51
C ALA A 106 12.76 -17.25 11.94
N GLY A 107 13.78 -17.61 11.18
CA GLY A 107 13.93 -18.94 10.61
C GLY A 107 13.06 -19.23 9.39
N ALA A 108 12.52 -18.18 8.76
CA ALA A 108 11.70 -18.27 7.54
C ALA A 108 12.40 -17.58 6.35
N PRO A 109 13.46 -18.17 5.75
CA PRO A 109 14.25 -17.53 4.70
C PRO A 109 13.50 -17.53 3.34
N VAL A 110 12.39 -16.81 3.27
CA VAL A 110 11.58 -16.65 2.07
C VAL A 110 12.11 -15.51 1.19
N LEU A 111 11.80 -15.57 -0.11
CA LEU A 111 12.06 -14.44 -1.00
C LEU A 111 11.10 -13.29 -0.66
N VAL A 112 11.60 -12.07 -0.56
CA VAL A 112 10.77 -10.88 -0.37
C VAL A 112 11.10 -9.87 -1.45
N ARG A 113 10.08 -9.44 -2.18
CA ARG A 113 10.14 -8.36 -3.18
C ARG A 113 9.02 -7.38 -2.96
N HIS A 114 9.14 -6.19 -3.53
CA HIS A 114 8.06 -5.21 -3.58
C HIS A 114 7.66 -4.94 -5.03
N ALA A 115 6.42 -4.51 -5.21
CA ALA A 115 5.87 -4.10 -6.50
C ALA A 115 4.91 -2.91 -6.34
N MET A 116 4.76 -2.18 -7.42
CA MET A 116 3.82 -1.09 -7.55
C MET A 116 2.64 -1.52 -8.44
N ARG A 117 1.42 -1.19 -8.01
CA ARG A 117 0.23 -1.43 -8.82
C ARG A 117 0.26 -0.60 -10.09
N TYR A 118 0.75 0.64 -9.99
CA TYR A 118 0.95 1.56 -11.10
C TYR A 118 2.39 2.09 -11.07
N GLY A 119 3.06 2.11 -12.23
CA GLY A 119 4.47 2.47 -12.32
C GLY A 119 5.41 1.28 -12.11
N ASN A 120 6.59 1.56 -11.55
CA ASN A 120 7.69 0.58 -11.45
C ASN A 120 8.19 0.40 -10.00
N PRO A 121 8.68 -0.82 -9.65
CA PRO A 121 8.61 -2.06 -10.43
C PRO A 121 7.17 -2.61 -10.49
N SER A 122 6.72 -3.07 -11.65
CA SER A 122 5.34 -3.54 -11.81
C SER A 122 5.10 -4.91 -11.13
N ILE A 123 3.84 -5.20 -10.75
CA ILE A 123 3.46 -6.51 -10.19
C ILE A 123 3.87 -7.64 -11.12
N ALA A 124 3.58 -7.54 -12.42
CA ALA A 124 3.93 -8.58 -13.39
C ALA A 124 5.43 -8.82 -13.45
N SER A 125 6.27 -7.77 -13.53
CA SER A 125 7.73 -7.92 -13.60
C SER A 125 8.32 -8.56 -12.34
N GLN A 126 7.75 -8.28 -11.17
CA GLN A 126 8.23 -8.87 -9.91
C GLN A 126 7.77 -10.32 -9.74
N LEU A 127 6.59 -10.69 -10.22
CA LEU A 127 6.13 -12.07 -10.26
C LEU A 127 7.01 -12.91 -11.22
N ASP A 128 7.35 -12.38 -12.39
CA ASP A 128 8.28 -13.04 -13.33
C ASP A 128 9.66 -13.23 -12.69
N ALA A 129 10.19 -12.22 -12.01
CA ALA A 129 11.46 -12.30 -11.30
C ALA A 129 11.42 -13.34 -10.17
N LEU A 130 10.35 -13.40 -9.37
CA LEU A 130 10.17 -14.42 -8.32
C LEU A 130 10.13 -15.84 -8.91
N LYS A 131 9.42 -16.03 -10.03
CA LYS A 131 9.41 -17.33 -10.74
C LYS A 131 10.79 -17.71 -11.23
N ALA A 132 11.53 -16.77 -11.82
CA ALA A 132 12.91 -17.02 -12.27
C ALA A 132 13.84 -17.41 -11.11
N GLU A 133 13.56 -16.97 -9.88
CA GLU A 133 14.28 -17.38 -8.66
C GLU A 133 13.76 -18.70 -8.04
N GLY A 134 12.82 -19.38 -8.70
CA GLY A 134 12.28 -20.66 -8.25
C GLY A 134 11.11 -20.54 -7.27
N ALA A 135 10.44 -19.40 -7.19
CA ALA A 135 9.24 -19.26 -6.37
C ALA A 135 8.08 -20.07 -6.96
N THR A 136 7.60 -21.04 -6.19
CA THR A 136 6.42 -21.86 -6.51
C THR A 136 5.22 -21.55 -5.61
N ARG A 137 5.41 -20.71 -4.60
CA ARG A 137 4.40 -20.21 -3.67
C ARG A 137 4.65 -18.73 -3.42
N ILE A 138 3.66 -17.90 -3.64
CA ILE A 138 3.80 -16.44 -3.52
C ILE A 138 2.64 -15.88 -2.70
N LEU A 139 2.95 -15.30 -1.56
CA LEU A 139 2.02 -14.50 -0.76
C LEU A 139 1.98 -13.07 -1.31
N ILE A 140 0.81 -12.63 -1.76
CA ILE A 140 0.54 -11.25 -2.18
C ILE A 140 0.05 -10.48 -0.96
N LEU A 141 0.81 -9.48 -0.54
CA LEU A 141 0.51 -8.67 0.64
C LEU A 141 0.43 -7.19 0.26
N PRO A 142 -0.78 -6.67 -0.01
CA PRO A 142 -0.98 -5.24 -0.23
C PRO A 142 -0.67 -4.43 1.03
N LEU A 143 0.03 -3.31 0.87
CA LEU A 143 0.37 -2.41 1.97
C LEU A 143 -0.78 -1.42 2.28
N TYR A 144 -2.02 -1.91 2.13
CA TYR A 144 -3.25 -1.20 2.51
C TYR A 144 -3.90 -1.96 3.67
N PRO A 145 -3.93 -1.39 4.88
CA PRO A 145 -4.51 -2.09 6.03
C PRO A 145 -5.99 -2.37 5.87
N GLN A 146 -6.72 -1.40 5.31
CA GLN A 146 -8.14 -1.48 5.02
C GLN A 146 -8.36 -1.96 3.58
N TYR A 147 -9.27 -2.90 3.38
CA TYR A 147 -9.68 -3.31 2.04
C TYR A 147 -10.47 -2.20 1.34
N SER A 148 -10.15 -1.97 0.08
CA SER A 148 -11.04 -1.31 -0.87
C SER A 148 -10.93 -1.95 -2.24
N ALA A 149 -12.02 -1.91 -3.01
CA ALA A 149 -12.00 -2.32 -4.40
C ALA A 149 -11.02 -1.49 -5.24
N THR A 150 -10.80 -0.23 -4.87
CA THR A 150 -9.88 0.69 -5.58
C THR A 150 -8.40 0.40 -5.32
N THR A 151 -8.06 -0.33 -4.27
CA THR A 151 -6.69 -0.64 -3.85
C THR A 151 -6.41 -2.14 -3.86
N THR A 152 -6.90 -2.85 -2.86
CA THR A 152 -6.61 -4.28 -2.67
C THR A 152 -7.10 -5.13 -3.85
N ALA A 153 -8.37 -4.94 -4.29
CA ALA A 153 -8.87 -5.70 -5.42
C ALA A 153 -8.19 -5.33 -6.74
N SER A 154 -7.77 -4.08 -6.92
CA SER A 154 -6.98 -3.67 -8.08
C SER A 154 -5.62 -4.38 -8.14
N VAL A 155 -4.94 -4.58 -6.99
CA VAL A 155 -3.73 -5.41 -6.91
C VAL A 155 -4.03 -6.84 -7.32
N PHE A 156 -5.13 -7.43 -6.83
CA PHE A 156 -5.52 -8.80 -7.17
C PHE A 156 -5.81 -8.96 -8.66
N ASP A 157 -6.51 -8.00 -9.28
CA ASP A 157 -6.77 -7.99 -10.73
C ASP A 157 -5.46 -8.01 -11.54
N ALA A 158 -4.44 -7.27 -11.10
CA ALA A 158 -3.13 -7.28 -11.76
C ALA A 158 -2.44 -8.65 -11.67
N VAL A 159 -2.51 -9.31 -10.50
CA VAL A 159 -1.98 -10.66 -10.29
C VAL A 159 -2.76 -11.69 -11.12
N TYR A 160 -4.08 -11.62 -11.14
CA TYR A 160 -4.91 -12.53 -11.96
C TYR A 160 -4.67 -12.33 -13.46
N THR A 161 -4.48 -11.09 -13.91
CA THR A 161 -4.15 -10.78 -15.31
C THR A 161 -2.80 -11.39 -15.71
N TRP A 162 -1.81 -11.34 -14.84
CA TRP A 162 -0.53 -12.01 -15.02
C TRP A 162 -0.68 -13.53 -15.01
N ALA A 163 -1.39 -14.10 -14.03
CA ALA A 163 -1.60 -15.54 -13.90
C ALA A 163 -2.31 -16.15 -15.12
N ALA A 164 -3.29 -15.44 -15.71
CA ALA A 164 -3.99 -15.85 -16.92
C ALA A 164 -3.07 -16.04 -18.14
N ARG A 165 -1.87 -15.45 -18.13
CA ARG A 165 -0.85 -15.57 -19.18
C ARG A 165 0.32 -16.47 -18.82
N THR A 166 0.28 -17.11 -17.68
CA THR A 166 1.32 -17.99 -17.13
C THR A 166 0.87 -19.44 -17.24
N ARG A 167 1.71 -20.36 -17.77
CA ARG A 167 1.36 -21.79 -17.86
C ARG A 167 1.51 -22.50 -16.52
N ALA A 168 2.66 -22.32 -15.86
CA ALA A 168 2.96 -22.88 -14.56
C ALA A 168 2.68 -21.81 -13.49
N VAL A 169 1.41 -21.62 -13.14
CA VAL A 169 1.00 -20.65 -12.13
C VAL A 169 1.47 -21.14 -10.75
N PRO A 170 2.24 -20.36 -9.99
CA PRO A 170 2.59 -20.71 -8.62
C PRO A 170 1.34 -20.74 -7.72
N GLU A 171 1.42 -21.43 -6.59
CA GLU A 171 0.38 -21.33 -5.56
C GLU A 171 0.34 -19.88 -5.03
N LEU A 172 -0.83 -19.25 -5.11
CA LEU A 172 -1.02 -17.84 -4.72
C LEU A 172 -1.90 -17.74 -3.47
N ARG A 173 -1.46 -16.94 -2.51
CA ARG A 173 -2.30 -16.50 -1.39
C ARG A 173 -2.38 -14.98 -1.39
N PHE A 174 -3.48 -14.46 -0.87
CA PHE A 174 -3.77 -13.03 -0.85
C PHE A 174 -4.12 -12.61 0.58
N VAL A 175 -3.44 -11.56 1.07
CA VAL A 175 -3.86 -10.87 2.29
C VAL A 175 -4.91 -9.83 1.89
N ASN A 176 -6.12 -10.01 2.39
CA ASN A 176 -7.24 -9.14 2.01
C ASN A 176 -7.21 -7.83 2.79
N HIS A 177 -6.98 -7.89 4.09
CA HIS A 177 -6.90 -6.76 5.00
C HIS A 177 -6.18 -7.16 6.31
N TYR A 178 -5.77 -6.15 7.07
CA TYR A 178 -5.21 -6.29 8.43
C TYR A 178 -5.48 -5.04 9.28
N HIS A 179 -6.57 -4.35 8.98
CA HIS A 179 -7.00 -3.07 9.56
C HIS A 179 -7.22 -3.11 11.08
N ASP A 180 -7.42 -4.28 11.66
CA ASP A 180 -7.65 -4.55 13.08
C ASP A 180 -6.58 -5.46 13.71
N HIS A 181 -5.50 -5.75 12.97
CA HIS A 181 -4.41 -6.58 13.49
C HIS A 181 -3.76 -5.90 14.71
N PRO A 182 -3.65 -6.59 15.86
CA PRO A 182 -3.17 -5.96 17.11
C PRO A 182 -1.79 -5.31 16.97
N GLY A 183 -0.85 -5.98 16.28
CA GLY A 183 0.49 -5.43 16.06
C GLY A 183 0.48 -4.15 15.20
N TYR A 184 -0.43 -4.05 14.22
CA TYR A 184 -0.60 -2.85 13.41
C TYR A 184 -1.16 -1.69 14.24
N ILE A 185 -2.19 -1.93 15.06
CA ILE A 185 -2.75 -0.93 15.97
C ILE A 185 -1.71 -0.47 17.00
N ASP A 186 -0.96 -1.41 17.56
CA ASP A 186 0.13 -1.09 18.50
C ASP A 186 1.26 -0.27 17.85
N ALA A 187 1.60 -0.55 16.59
CA ALA A 187 2.59 0.24 15.86
C ALA A 187 2.12 1.70 15.65
N LEU A 188 0.85 1.90 15.28
CA LEU A 188 0.25 3.24 15.18
C LEU A 188 0.26 3.96 16.54
N ALA A 189 -0.19 3.28 17.60
CA ALA A 189 -0.23 3.85 18.93
C ALA A 189 1.17 4.27 19.42
N LYS A 190 2.20 3.43 19.18
CA LYS A 190 3.59 3.77 19.52
C LYS A 190 4.08 5.02 18.78
N LYS A 191 3.72 5.20 17.52
CA LYS A 191 4.07 6.43 16.76
C LYS A 191 3.43 7.66 17.42
N VAL A 192 2.14 7.60 17.75
CA VAL A 192 1.41 8.70 18.40
C VAL A 192 2.03 9.00 19.77
N LEU A 193 2.24 7.99 20.62
CA LEU A 193 2.80 8.16 21.95
C LEU A 193 4.22 8.74 21.93
N ALA A 194 5.06 8.27 21.00
CA ALA A 194 6.42 8.81 20.83
C ALA A 194 6.38 10.29 20.40
N HIS A 195 5.44 10.65 19.51
CA HIS A 195 5.23 12.04 19.15
C HIS A 195 4.78 12.90 20.35
N TRP A 196 3.81 12.42 21.12
CA TRP A 196 3.33 13.13 22.30
C TRP A 196 4.38 13.26 23.41
N GLN A 197 5.25 12.27 23.56
CA GLN A 197 6.37 12.36 24.50
C GLN A 197 7.35 13.48 24.13
N GLN A 198 7.57 13.73 22.85
CA GLN A 198 8.52 14.75 22.38
C GLN A 198 7.89 16.15 22.30
N HIS A 199 6.63 16.23 21.91
CA HIS A 199 5.97 17.50 21.58
C HIS A 199 4.80 17.84 22.49
N GLY A 200 4.38 16.92 23.38
CA GLY A 200 3.15 16.99 24.15
C GLY A 200 1.93 16.58 23.30
N GLN A 201 0.81 16.32 23.94
CA GLN A 201 -0.44 15.90 23.30
C GLN A 201 -1.23 17.11 22.80
N GLY A 202 -1.73 17.04 21.55
CA GLY A 202 -2.68 18.01 21.01
C GLY A 202 -4.07 17.92 21.63
N GLU A 203 -4.87 18.95 21.49
CA GLU A 203 -6.26 18.99 21.95
C GLU A 203 -7.15 18.00 21.21
N GLN A 204 -6.80 17.74 19.93
CA GLN A 204 -7.49 16.80 19.06
C GLN A 204 -6.49 15.92 18.32
N LEU A 205 -6.76 14.62 18.25
CA LEU A 205 -6.13 13.70 17.30
C LEU A 205 -7.04 13.52 16.09
N VAL A 206 -6.63 14.01 14.93
CA VAL A 206 -7.36 13.82 13.67
C VAL A 206 -6.77 12.62 12.92
N MET A 207 -7.58 11.61 12.68
CA MET A 207 -7.22 10.41 11.93
C MET A 207 -7.77 10.56 10.51
N SER A 208 -6.90 10.90 9.56
CA SER A 208 -7.28 11.12 8.17
C SER A 208 -7.07 9.87 7.33
N PHE A 209 -8.11 9.41 6.65
CA PHE A 209 -8.08 8.30 5.70
C PHE A 209 -8.28 8.82 4.28
N HIS A 210 -7.80 8.10 3.27
CA HIS A 210 -8.12 8.47 1.89
C HIS A 210 -9.63 8.32 1.64
N GLY A 211 -10.26 9.33 1.05
CA GLY A 211 -11.66 9.27 0.70
C GLY A 211 -11.91 8.31 -0.49
N VAL A 212 -13.14 7.79 -0.52
CA VAL A 212 -13.68 7.09 -1.69
C VAL A 212 -15.10 7.59 -1.93
N PRO A 213 -15.67 7.45 -3.15
CA PRO A 213 -17.05 7.83 -3.38
C PRO A 213 -18.00 7.11 -2.42
N GLU A 214 -18.91 7.85 -1.76
CA GLU A 214 -19.84 7.30 -0.76
C GLU A 214 -20.69 6.13 -1.30
N ARG A 215 -20.99 6.14 -2.60
CA ARG A 215 -21.73 5.06 -3.25
C ARG A 215 -21.04 3.70 -3.13
N THR A 216 -19.71 3.62 -3.02
CA THR A 216 -19.00 2.34 -2.89
C THR A 216 -19.34 1.62 -1.60
N LEU A 217 -19.57 2.36 -0.51
CA LEU A 217 -20.07 1.81 0.75
C LEU A 217 -21.43 1.11 0.55
N HIS A 218 -22.36 1.76 -0.17
CA HIS A 218 -23.69 1.20 -0.44
C HIS A 218 -23.66 0.04 -1.42
N LEU A 219 -22.60 -0.11 -2.20
CA LEU A 219 -22.35 -1.21 -3.12
C LEU A 219 -21.56 -2.37 -2.48
N GLY A 220 -21.26 -2.29 -1.17
CA GLY A 220 -20.65 -3.38 -0.41
C GLY A 220 -19.14 -3.31 -0.24
N ASP A 221 -18.47 -2.18 -0.56
CA ASP A 221 -17.06 -1.98 -0.24
C ASP A 221 -16.93 -1.75 1.29
N PRO A 222 -16.17 -2.58 2.03
CA PRO A 222 -16.06 -2.49 3.48
C PRO A 222 -15.16 -1.36 3.98
N TYR A 223 -14.49 -0.63 3.10
CA TYR A 223 -13.45 0.35 3.43
C TYR A 223 -13.84 1.31 4.55
N HIS A 224 -15.03 1.91 4.46
CA HIS A 224 -15.51 2.85 5.48
C HIS A 224 -15.59 2.21 6.87
N CYS A 225 -16.13 0.99 6.95
CA CYS A 225 -16.29 0.27 8.21
C CYS A 225 -14.92 -0.13 8.79
N GLU A 226 -14.01 -0.57 7.94
CA GLU A 226 -12.65 -0.94 8.34
C GLU A 226 -11.83 0.27 8.79
N ALA A 227 -11.93 1.40 8.09
CA ALA A 227 -11.31 2.66 8.50
C ALA A 227 -11.82 3.13 9.88
N ARG A 228 -13.13 3.10 10.09
CA ARG A 228 -13.76 3.42 11.38
C ARG A 228 -13.31 2.46 12.50
N LYS A 229 -13.20 1.17 12.21
CA LYS A 229 -12.74 0.16 13.17
C LYS A 229 -11.29 0.40 13.56
N THR A 230 -10.39 0.67 12.59
CA THR A 230 -9.00 1.04 12.87
C THR A 230 -8.93 2.26 13.80
N ALA A 231 -9.68 3.31 13.48
CA ALA A 231 -9.68 4.54 14.28
C ALA A 231 -10.18 4.31 15.70
N ARG A 232 -11.25 3.53 15.87
CA ARG A 232 -11.78 3.16 17.20
C ARG A 232 -10.74 2.40 17.99
N LEU A 233 -10.14 1.35 17.43
CA LEU A 233 -9.13 0.53 18.10
C LEU A 233 -7.89 1.35 18.47
N LEU A 234 -7.46 2.27 17.62
CA LEU A 234 -6.37 3.18 17.92
C LEU A 234 -6.75 4.15 19.05
N GLY A 235 -7.95 4.72 19.03
CA GLY A 235 -8.47 5.57 20.11
C GLY A 235 -8.52 4.83 21.46
N GLU A 236 -9.08 3.62 21.47
CA GLU A 236 -9.11 2.75 22.65
C GLU A 236 -7.68 2.45 23.18
N ARG A 237 -6.74 2.15 22.27
CA ARG A 237 -5.35 1.85 22.63
C ARG A 237 -4.59 3.05 23.20
N LEU A 238 -4.99 4.26 22.81
CA LEU A 238 -4.45 5.54 23.32
C LEU A 238 -5.20 6.08 24.54
N GLY A 239 -6.30 5.46 24.96
CA GLY A 239 -7.14 5.94 26.04
C GLY A 239 -7.90 7.23 25.73
N LEU A 240 -8.20 7.49 24.44
CA LEU A 240 -8.92 8.69 24.00
C LEU A 240 -10.44 8.45 24.03
N ASN A 241 -11.17 9.52 24.38
CA ASN A 241 -12.62 9.56 24.20
C ASN A 241 -13.02 10.23 22.86
N ASP A 242 -14.29 10.13 22.52
CA ASP A 242 -14.83 10.68 21.25
C ASP A 242 -14.67 12.21 21.12
N ALA A 243 -14.53 12.93 22.22
CA ALA A 243 -14.30 14.37 22.18
C ALA A 243 -12.85 14.73 21.80
N GLN A 244 -11.91 13.82 22.01
CA GLN A 244 -10.48 14.03 21.77
C GLN A 244 -10.00 13.53 20.39
N MET A 245 -10.85 12.85 19.62
CA MET A 245 -10.46 12.31 18.33
C MET A 245 -11.48 12.62 17.24
N ARG A 246 -11.02 12.70 16.00
CA ARG A 246 -11.85 12.88 14.79
C ARG A 246 -11.41 11.92 13.71
N VAL A 247 -12.37 11.25 13.08
CA VAL A 247 -12.15 10.40 11.89
C VAL A 247 -12.61 11.18 10.67
N THR A 248 -11.71 11.40 9.74
CA THR A 248 -11.96 12.23 8.55
C THR A 248 -11.46 11.55 7.28
N PHE A 249 -11.90 12.05 6.12
CA PHE A 249 -11.54 11.53 4.80
C PHE A 249 -10.99 12.65 3.90
N GLN A 250 -9.82 12.39 3.29
CA GLN A 250 -9.09 13.32 2.44
C GLN A 250 -9.23 13.00 0.94
N SER A 251 -8.63 13.80 0.07
CA SER A 251 -8.39 13.55 -1.36
C SER A 251 -9.64 13.49 -2.23
N ARG A 252 -10.68 14.26 -1.88
CA ARG A 252 -11.89 14.34 -2.70
C ARG A 252 -11.60 14.97 -4.07
N PHE A 253 -12.11 14.35 -5.13
CA PHE A 253 -12.10 14.95 -6.47
C PHE A 253 -13.41 14.73 -7.25
N GLY A 254 -13.65 15.58 -8.24
CA GLY A 254 -14.85 15.51 -9.08
C GLY A 254 -16.12 15.97 -8.36
N LYS A 255 -17.28 15.60 -8.94
CA LYS A 255 -18.61 16.06 -8.48
C LYS A 255 -19.36 15.05 -7.62
N ALA A 256 -18.87 13.82 -7.52
CA ALA A 256 -19.52 12.79 -6.72
C ALA A 256 -19.46 13.14 -5.22
N LYS A 257 -20.41 12.63 -4.46
CA LYS A 257 -20.36 12.66 -2.99
C LYS A 257 -19.35 11.62 -2.52
N TRP A 258 -18.41 12.03 -1.68
CA TRP A 258 -17.39 11.17 -1.09
C TRP A 258 -17.66 10.93 0.39
N LEU A 259 -17.00 9.95 1.00
CA LEU A 259 -17.08 9.70 2.43
C LEU A 259 -16.77 10.97 3.22
N GLN A 260 -17.49 11.17 4.31
CA GLN A 260 -17.41 12.34 5.18
C GLN A 260 -17.17 11.93 6.64
N PRO A 261 -16.73 12.88 7.51
CA PRO A 261 -16.40 14.30 7.24
C PRO A 261 -15.10 14.46 6.44
N TYR A 262 -14.98 15.56 5.69
CA TYR A 262 -13.75 15.87 4.94
C TYR A 262 -12.68 16.45 5.86
N THR A 263 -11.40 16.09 5.65
CA THR A 263 -10.29 16.44 6.54
C THR A 263 -10.08 17.95 6.64
N GLU A 264 -9.84 18.64 5.53
CA GLU A 264 -9.56 20.08 5.52
C GLU A 264 -10.72 20.92 6.12
N PRO A 265 -11.99 20.77 5.71
CA PRO A 265 -13.11 21.48 6.34
C PRO A 265 -13.21 21.20 7.84
N THR A 266 -12.99 19.97 8.29
CA THR A 266 -13.02 19.63 9.73
C THR A 266 -11.93 20.36 10.49
N LEU A 267 -10.71 20.46 9.96
CA LEU A 267 -9.61 21.17 10.58
C LEU A 267 -9.90 22.68 10.67
N ILE A 268 -10.47 23.28 9.61
CA ILE A 268 -10.92 24.69 9.62
C ILE A 268 -11.97 24.91 10.71
N ASP A 269 -12.95 24.03 10.81
CA ASP A 269 -14.03 24.15 11.81
C ASP A 269 -13.50 23.99 13.23
N LEU A 270 -12.54 23.07 13.47
CA LEU A 270 -11.85 22.92 14.76
C LEU A 270 -11.11 24.21 15.15
N ALA A 271 -10.33 24.80 14.23
CA ALA A 271 -9.63 26.05 14.49
C ALA A 271 -10.58 27.19 14.83
N ARG A 272 -11.67 27.34 14.08
CA ARG A 272 -12.73 28.34 14.33
C ARG A 272 -13.48 28.12 15.64
N ALA A 273 -13.61 26.86 16.07
CA ALA A 273 -14.17 26.50 17.37
C ALA A 273 -13.22 26.73 18.55
N GLY A 274 -12.01 27.24 18.30
CA GLY A 274 -11.04 27.61 19.32
C GLY A 274 -10.00 26.53 19.63
N VAL A 275 -9.96 25.41 18.89
CA VAL A 275 -8.89 24.41 19.00
C VAL A 275 -7.60 25.03 18.46
N ARG A 276 -6.58 25.14 19.32
CA ARG A 276 -5.30 25.78 18.99
C ARG A 276 -4.27 24.79 18.49
N ARG A 277 -4.37 23.55 18.95
CA ARG A 277 -3.40 22.52 18.62
C ARG A 277 -4.04 21.21 18.18
N VAL A 278 -3.63 20.73 17.00
CA VAL A 278 -4.05 19.44 16.47
C VAL A 278 -2.86 18.55 16.15
N ASP A 279 -3.00 17.25 16.40
CA ASP A 279 -2.11 16.22 15.90
C ASP A 279 -2.87 15.43 14.81
N VAL A 280 -2.23 15.20 13.66
CA VAL A 280 -2.86 14.52 12.52
C VAL A 280 -2.06 13.30 12.14
N ILE A 281 -2.72 12.15 12.03
CA ILE A 281 -2.14 10.87 11.57
C ILE A 281 -2.96 10.31 10.42
N CYS A 282 -2.34 9.57 9.51
CA CYS A 282 -2.97 8.92 8.37
C CYS A 282 -2.93 7.39 8.49
N PRO A 283 -3.81 6.73 9.27
CA PRO A 283 -3.70 5.30 9.54
C PRO A 283 -3.90 4.41 8.32
N GLY A 284 -4.58 4.89 7.28
CA GLY A 284 -4.75 4.16 6.01
C GLY A 284 -3.48 4.02 5.18
N PHE A 285 -2.40 4.70 5.57
CA PHE A 285 -1.13 4.71 4.84
C PHE A 285 -0.01 4.12 5.71
N THR A 286 0.63 3.05 5.21
CA THR A 286 1.77 2.44 5.89
C THR A 286 3.11 3.10 5.54
N SER A 287 3.10 3.97 4.53
CA SER A 287 4.26 4.70 4.04
C SER A 287 3.86 6.12 3.69
N ASP A 288 4.72 7.08 4.03
CA ASP A 288 4.54 8.46 3.58
C ASP A 288 4.54 8.56 2.06
N CYS A 289 3.66 9.40 1.54
CA CYS A 289 3.42 9.58 0.13
C CYS A 289 2.98 11.03 -0.17
N LEU A 290 2.57 11.30 -1.40
CA LEU A 290 2.08 12.62 -1.81
C LEU A 290 0.91 13.06 -0.93
N GLU A 291 -0.05 12.16 -0.72
CA GLU A 291 -1.29 12.42 -0.01
C GLU A 291 -1.07 12.74 1.48
N THR A 292 -0.01 12.21 2.08
CA THR A 292 0.30 12.47 3.50
C THR A 292 1.20 13.70 3.68
N LEU A 293 2.18 13.87 2.81
CA LEU A 293 3.19 14.93 2.96
C LEU A 293 2.74 16.25 2.33
N GLU A 294 2.12 16.22 1.16
CA GLU A 294 1.69 17.44 0.48
C GLU A 294 0.27 17.85 0.91
N GLU A 295 -0.72 16.94 0.79
CA GLU A 295 -2.10 17.29 1.08
C GLU A 295 -2.34 17.52 2.59
N ILE A 296 -1.79 16.65 3.47
CA ILE A 296 -2.00 16.80 4.93
C ILE A 296 -0.95 17.73 5.55
N ASN A 297 0.36 17.44 5.35
CA ASN A 297 1.39 18.17 6.07
C ASN A 297 1.73 19.54 5.47
N GLN A 298 1.21 19.89 4.27
CA GLN A 298 1.34 21.23 3.69
C GLN A 298 -0.05 21.88 3.57
N GLU A 299 -0.93 21.44 2.66
CA GLU A 299 -2.20 22.11 2.36
C GLU A 299 -3.15 22.17 3.58
N ALA A 300 -3.42 21.02 4.23
CA ALA A 300 -4.31 20.98 5.38
C ALA A 300 -3.72 21.69 6.63
N ARG A 301 -2.39 21.65 6.80
CA ARG A 301 -1.69 22.45 7.82
C ARG A 301 -1.91 23.96 7.61
N GLU A 302 -1.68 24.44 6.38
CA GLU A 302 -1.90 25.86 6.05
C GLU A 302 -3.35 26.28 6.29
N ALA A 303 -4.32 25.46 5.87
CA ALA A 303 -5.73 25.73 6.07
C ALA A 303 -6.10 25.85 7.57
N PHE A 304 -5.59 24.97 8.43
CA PHE A 304 -5.80 25.02 9.88
C PHE A 304 -5.21 26.27 10.50
N LEU A 305 -3.96 26.61 10.18
CA LEU A 305 -3.28 27.79 10.74
C LEU A 305 -3.96 29.09 10.28
N HIS A 306 -4.33 29.21 9.00
CA HIS A 306 -5.06 30.37 8.48
C HIS A 306 -6.46 30.54 9.11
N ALA A 307 -7.09 29.43 9.55
CA ALA A 307 -8.38 29.46 10.21
C ALA A 307 -8.31 29.88 11.70
N GLY A 308 -7.11 30.09 12.26
CA GLY A 308 -6.87 30.53 13.63
C GLY A 308 -6.27 29.46 14.56
N GLY A 309 -5.91 28.30 14.04
CA GLY A 309 -5.09 27.33 14.76
C GLY A 309 -3.67 27.85 14.99
N GLU A 310 -2.96 27.33 15.98
CA GLU A 310 -1.62 27.78 16.35
C GLU A 310 -0.54 26.72 16.08
N GLN A 311 -0.85 25.45 16.31
CA GLN A 311 0.09 24.35 16.16
C GLN A 311 -0.57 23.18 15.43
N PHE A 312 0.03 22.78 14.34
CA PHE A 312 -0.37 21.60 13.56
C PHE A 312 0.80 20.63 13.49
N HIS A 313 0.61 19.45 14.03
CA HIS A 313 1.62 18.40 14.01
C HIS A 313 1.16 17.25 13.15
N TYR A 314 1.93 16.95 12.11
CA TYR A 314 1.76 15.75 11.31
C TYR A 314 2.58 14.62 11.94
N ILE A 315 1.92 13.51 12.26
CA ILE A 315 2.57 12.28 12.74
C ILE A 315 2.83 11.40 11.53
N GLU A 316 4.11 11.18 11.24
CA GLU A 316 4.55 10.36 10.10
C GLU A 316 3.89 8.99 10.05
N CYS A 317 3.70 8.45 8.84
CA CYS A 317 3.29 7.08 8.64
C CYS A 317 4.24 6.08 9.32
N LEU A 318 3.89 4.81 9.29
CA LEU A 318 4.67 3.75 9.93
C LEU A 318 6.08 3.60 9.33
N ASN A 319 6.23 3.85 8.03
CA ASN A 319 7.51 3.85 7.30
C ASN A 319 8.35 2.60 7.60
N ASP A 320 9.57 2.78 8.11
CA ASP A 320 10.49 1.71 8.50
C ASP A 320 10.53 1.46 10.01
N SER A 321 9.52 1.91 10.77
CA SER A 321 9.51 1.76 12.22
C SER A 321 9.61 0.29 12.65
N PRO A 322 10.45 -0.06 13.63
CA PRO A 322 10.64 -1.45 14.05
C PRO A 322 9.34 -2.14 14.50
N ALA A 323 8.45 -1.41 15.18
CA ALA A 323 7.16 -1.92 15.59
C ALA A 323 6.27 -2.33 14.41
N TRP A 324 6.30 -1.55 13.33
CA TRP A 324 5.59 -1.89 12.11
C TRP A 324 6.20 -3.10 11.38
N ILE A 325 7.52 -3.15 11.26
CA ILE A 325 8.18 -4.28 10.59
C ILE A 325 7.92 -5.59 11.35
N THR A 326 7.90 -5.56 12.69
CA THR A 326 7.48 -6.70 13.51
C THR A 326 6.05 -7.10 13.17
N ALA A 327 5.11 -6.17 13.20
CA ALA A 327 3.71 -6.45 12.88
C ALA A 327 3.53 -6.98 11.44
N LEU A 328 4.24 -6.40 10.47
CA LEU A 328 4.23 -6.86 9.08
C LEU A 328 4.78 -8.29 8.94
N SER A 329 5.82 -8.62 9.72
CA SER A 329 6.35 -9.99 9.80
C SER A 329 5.33 -10.96 10.39
N ASP A 330 4.64 -10.59 11.46
CA ASP A 330 3.61 -11.42 12.08
C ASP A 330 2.44 -11.68 11.12
N ILE A 331 1.96 -10.63 10.43
CA ILE A 331 0.94 -10.74 9.39
C ILE A 331 1.40 -11.70 8.30
N ALA A 332 2.62 -11.53 7.79
CA ALA A 332 3.16 -12.41 6.76
C ALA A 332 3.24 -13.85 7.23
N GLN A 333 3.75 -14.11 8.45
CA GLN A 333 3.89 -15.46 9.01
C GLN A 333 2.55 -16.16 9.21
N GLN A 334 1.51 -15.44 9.67
CA GLN A 334 0.14 -15.99 9.79
C GLN A 334 -0.37 -16.50 8.45
N HIS A 335 -0.13 -15.76 7.36
CA HIS A 335 -0.56 -16.13 6.02
C HIS A 335 0.37 -17.11 5.32
N LEU A 336 1.61 -17.30 5.78
CA LEU A 336 2.54 -18.30 5.31
C LEU A 336 2.34 -19.67 5.98
N ALA A 337 1.50 -19.77 7.02
CA ALA A 337 1.27 -20.99 7.77
C ALA A 337 0.91 -22.19 6.85
N GLY A 338 1.54 -23.34 7.09
CA GLY A 338 1.37 -24.54 6.30
C GLY A 338 2.13 -24.58 4.95
N TRP A 339 2.82 -23.50 4.56
CA TRP A 339 3.77 -23.54 3.44
C TRP A 339 5.19 -23.91 3.93
N PRO A 340 5.97 -24.68 3.15
CA PRO A 340 7.37 -24.93 3.47
C PRO A 340 8.16 -23.62 3.33
N LEU A 341 8.79 -23.18 4.42
CA LEU A 341 9.59 -21.95 4.46
C LEU A 341 11.07 -22.24 4.20
N GLN A 342 11.51 -23.47 4.44
CA GLN A 342 12.87 -23.93 4.16
C GLN A 342 12.94 -24.63 2.79
N PRO A 343 14.02 -24.46 2.03
CA PRO A 343 14.25 -25.25 0.82
C PRO A 343 14.31 -26.74 1.15
N ALA A 344 13.77 -27.57 0.26
CA ALA A 344 13.87 -29.03 0.42
C ALA A 344 15.33 -29.47 0.52
N ASN A 345 15.58 -30.55 1.29
CA ASN A 345 16.91 -31.12 1.49
C ASN A 345 17.64 -31.38 0.15
N PRO A 346 18.89 -30.90 -0.01
CA PRO A 346 19.64 -31.09 -1.26
C PRO A 346 19.76 -32.53 -1.71
N GLY A 347 19.96 -33.50 -0.78
CA GLY A 347 20.03 -34.92 -1.08
C GLY A 347 18.72 -35.47 -1.67
N LEU A 348 17.56 -35.10 -1.11
CA LEU A 348 16.26 -35.49 -1.65
C LEU A 348 16.02 -34.91 -3.05
N ARG A 349 16.49 -33.67 -3.29
CA ARG A 349 16.40 -33.03 -4.61
C ARG A 349 17.29 -33.74 -5.65
N GLY A 350 18.52 -34.12 -5.28
CA GLY A 350 19.42 -34.90 -6.12
C GLY A 350 18.81 -36.26 -6.51
N ALA A 351 18.35 -37.02 -5.53
CA ALA A 351 17.67 -38.28 -5.78
C ALA A 351 16.39 -38.17 -6.62
N SER A 352 15.64 -37.05 -6.48
CA SER A 352 14.48 -36.78 -7.34
C SER A 352 14.88 -36.50 -8.78
N ARG A 353 15.96 -35.72 -8.99
CA ARG A 353 16.50 -35.45 -10.33
C ARG A 353 16.98 -36.73 -11.01
N GLU A 354 17.75 -37.54 -10.31
CA GLU A 354 18.24 -38.85 -10.85
C GLU A 354 17.10 -39.75 -11.30
N ARG A 355 16.04 -39.84 -10.49
CA ARG A 355 14.85 -40.64 -10.87
C ARG A 355 14.13 -40.02 -12.07
N ALA A 356 14.01 -38.71 -12.17
CA ALA A 356 13.37 -38.06 -13.31
C ALA A 356 14.15 -38.35 -14.61
N LEU A 357 15.49 -38.23 -14.58
CA LEU A 357 16.35 -38.53 -15.73
C LEU A 357 16.28 -39.99 -16.13
N ALA A 358 16.25 -40.91 -15.14
CA ALA A 358 16.09 -42.37 -15.40
C ALA A 358 14.73 -42.67 -16.05
N CYS A 359 13.71 -41.86 -15.84
CA CYS A 359 12.39 -41.94 -16.50
C CYS A 359 12.33 -41.20 -17.85
N GLY A 360 13.46 -40.74 -18.38
CA GLY A 360 13.54 -40.06 -19.69
C GLY A 360 13.25 -38.55 -19.68
N ALA A 361 13.21 -37.91 -18.51
CA ALA A 361 13.13 -36.47 -18.44
C ALA A 361 14.38 -35.83 -19.05
N ARG A 362 14.20 -34.62 -19.59
CA ARG A 362 15.30 -33.74 -20.06
C ARG A 362 15.51 -32.63 -19.04
N ASP A 363 16.78 -32.32 -18.75
CA ASP A 363 17.14 -31.14 -17.96
C ASP A 363 16.98 -29.84 -18.78
#